data_54b7e9e384fb1715cd5aae5551941835
#
_entry.id   54b7e9e384fb1715cd5aae5551941835
#
_cell.length_a   1.000
_cell.length_b   1.000
_cell.length_c   1.000
_cell.angle_alpha   90.00
_cell.angle_beta   90.00
_cell.angle_gamma   90.00
#
_symmetry.space_group_name_H-M   'P 1'
#
loop_
_entity.id
_entity.type
_entity.pdbx_description
1 polymer ?
#
loop_
_entity_poly.entity_id
_entity_poly.type
_entity_poly.pdbx_seq_one_letter_code
_entity_poly.pdbx_strand_id
1 'polypeptide(L)'
;GLFDAMDPSRFEAERGIVLRAIDKLDRLGIDGVRALLGGGRKDDSGDFTKGAGLSTDATEIVLSFLDAGKVETTLANQDKRENYERWIGADPVLEKQDRQVLFNLFDILHDTVAGSEAVLELLEIIRFCRAQGYGPDRIVIDPSVVRGLGYYTGPVFEAELTFEIFDEKGRKRQFGSVAGGGRYDDLVKRFTGQTVPATGVSIGVDRLLAALQAKGRLSNQTQGPVVVTVMDRDRLGDYMKMVGLLRQAGIRAEMYLGNPKNFGNQMKYADKRGSPIAVIQGSDEAARGVVVLKDLILGAKIAENATLEEWKDRPAQVEVLLADLVAEVQKMLAQ
;
A
#
# COMPACT_ATOMS: atom_id res chain seq x y z
N GLY A 1 4.96 -9.33 -27.53
CA GLY A 1 4.96 -10.79 -27.53
C GLY A 1 3.55 -11.37 -27.61
N LEU A 2 2.78 -11.31 -26.52
CA LEU A 2 1.43 -11.90 -26.49
C LEU A 2 0.51 -11.35 -27.62
N PHE A 3 0.49 -10.06 -27.81
CA PHE A 3 -0.33 -9.42 -28.86
C PHE A 3 0.16 -9.75 -30.28
N ASP A 4 1.47 -9.89 -30.46
CA ASP A 4 2.04 -10.28 -31.74
C ASP A 4 1.72 -11.74 -32.08
N ALA A 5 1.65 -12.63 -31.08
CA ALA A 5 1.23 -14.00 -31.23
C ALA A 5 -0.29 -14.13 -31.61
N MET A 6 -1.08 -13.11 -31.35
CA MET A 6 -2.52 -13.13 -31.61
C MET A 6 -2.89 -12.62 -33.01
N ASP A 7 -2.41 -11.52 -33.47
CA ASP A 7 -2.51 -10.88 -34.80
C ASP A 7 -2.03 -9.41 -34.70
N PRO A 8 -0.83 -9.08 -35.18
CA PRO A 8 -0.21 -7.76 -34.99
C PRO A 8 -0.99 -6.60 -35.58
N SER A 9 -1.75 -6.85 -36.66
CA SER A 9 -2.43 -5.78 -37.41
C SER A 9 -3.72 -5.27 -36.78
N ARG A 10 -4.28 -6.00 -35.83
CA ARG A 10 -5.64 -5.81 -35.30
C ARG A 10 -5.69 -5.24 -33.88
N PHE A 11 -4.61 -5.32 -33.11
CA PHE A 11 -4.68 -5.26 -31.66
C PHE A 11 -4.24 -3.97 -30.96
N GLU A 12 -3.74 -2.94 -31.64
CA GLU A 12 -3.35 -1.73 -30.91
C GLU A 12 -4.54 -1.01 -30.26
N ALA A 13 -5.70 -0.98 -30.91
CA ALA A 13 -6.91 -0.38 -30.36
C ALA A 13 -7.52 -1.23 -29.22
N GLU A 14 -7.40 -2.55 -29.32
CA GLU A 14 -8.00 -3.52 -28.40
C GLU A 14 -7.08 -3.83 -27.21
N ARG A 15 -5.76 -3.58 -27.33
CA ARG A 15 -4.74 -3.83 -26.29
C ARG A 15 -5.15 -3.29 -24.92
N GLY A 16 -5.65 -2.07 -24.87
CA GLY A 16 -6.08 -1.45 -23.62
C GLY A 16 -7.31 -2.13 -23.01
N ILE A 17 -8.20 -2.71 -23.83
CA ILE A 17 -9.39 -3.42 -23.36
C ILE A 17 -8.98 -4.80 -22.83
N VAL A 18 -8.10 -5.51 -23.54
CA VAL A 18 -7.56 -6.81 -23.13
C VAL A 18 -6.82 -6.68 -21.80
N LEU A 19 -5.90 -5.72 -21.66
CA LEU A 19 -5.18 -5.48 -20.43
C LEU A 19 -6.12 -5.18 -19.24
N ARG A 20 -7.16 -4.37 -19.46
CA ARG A 20 -8.18 -4.11 -18.42
C ARG A 20 -9.03 -5.34 -18.09
N ALA A 21 -9.22 -6.26 -19.01
CA ALA A 21 -9.90 -7.53 -18.73
C ALA A 21 -9.03 -8.43 -17.85
N ILE A 22 -7.74 -8.54 -18.17
CA ILE A 22 -6.75 -9.32 -17.42
C ILE A 22 -6.60 -8.76 -15.99
N ASP A 23 -6.49 -7.46 -15.81
CA ASP A 23 -6.39 -6.77 -14.50
C ASP A 23 -7.55 -7.10 -13.52
N LYS A 24 -8.63 -7.66 -14.05
CA LYS A 24 -9.77 -8.10 -13.23
C LYS A 24 -9.73 -9.58 -12.84
N LEU A 25 -8.66 -10.30 -13.17
CA LEU A 25 -8.55 -11.75 -12.95
C LEU A 25 -8.81 -12.12 -11.49
N ASP A 26 -8.20 -11.42 -10.54
CA ASP A 26 -8.33 -11.69 -9.11
C ASP A 26 -9.77 -11.56 -8.60
N ARG A 27 -10.53 -10.65 -9.21
CA ARG A 27 -11.90 -10.35 -8.79
C ARG A 27 -12.94 -11.19 -9.53
N LEU A 28 -12.74 -11.46 -10.81
CA LEU A 28 -13.74 -12.08 -11.67
C LEU A 28 -13.45 -13.55 -11.98
N GLY A 29 -12.23 -14.02 -11.68
CA GLY A 29 -11.76 -15.33 -12.08
C GLY A 29 -11.60 -15.48 -13.62
N ILE A 30 -11.16 -16.66 -14.02
CA ILE A 30 -10.84 -16.96 -15.42
C ILE A 30 -12.07 -16.85 -16.35
N ASP A 31 -13.23 -17.29 -15.88
CA ASP A 31 -14.48 -17.23 -16.65
C ASP A 31 -14.97 -15.80 -16.89
N GLY A 32 -14.83 -14.95 -15.88
CA GLY A 32 -15.14 -13.53 -15.99
C GLY A 32 -14.21 -12.80 -16.96
N VAL A 33 -12.93 -13.13 -16.94
CA VAL A 33 -11.92 -12.61 -17.89
C VAL A 33 -12.22 -13.13 -19.29
N ARG A 34 -12.51 -14.43 -19.48
CA ARG A 34 -12.92 -15.03 -20.74
C ARG A 34 -14.08 -14.26 -21.39
N ALA A 35 -15.12 -13.98 -20.62
CA ALA A 35 -16.27 -13.22 -21.10
C ALA A 35 -15.88 -11.79 -21.53
N LEU A 36 -15.00 -11.11 -20.80
CA LEU A 36 -14.52 -9.76 -21.12
C LEU A 36 -13.55 -9.73 -22.31
N LEU A 37 -12.81 -10.80 -22.54
CA LEU A 37 -11.99 -10.94 -23.76
C LEU A 37 -12.86 -11.15 -25.00
N GLY A 38 -13.96 -11.89 -24.88
CA GLY A 38 -14.95 -12.11 -25.93
C GLY A 38 -15.98 -10.98 -26.06
N GLY A 39 -17.26 -11.34 -26.04
CA GLY A 39 -18.39 -10.42 -26.30
C GLY A 39 -18.71 -9.45 -25.15
N GLY A 40 -18.28 -9.75 -23.93
CA GLY A 40 -18.61 -9.00 -22.73
C GLY A 40 -19.42 -9.78 -21.71
N ARG A 41 -19.77 -9.14 -20.59
CA ARG A 41 -20.55 -9.76 -19.51
C ARG A 41 -21.53 -8.79 -18.85
N LYS A 42 -22.60 -9.32 -18.28
CA LYS A 42 -23.42 -8.61 -17.31
C LYS A 42 -22.85 -8.79 -15.90
N ASP A 43 -22.85 -7.75 -15.11
CA ASP A 43 -22.54 -7.83 -13.69
C ASP A 43 -23.77 -8.20 -12.83
N ASP A 44 -23.57 -8.29 -11.52
CA ASP A 44 -24.65 -8.65 -10.59
C ASP A 44 -25.75 -7.58 -10.48
N SER A 45 -25.48 -6.35 -10.92
CA SER A 45 -26.48 -5.26 -11.03
C SER A 45 -27.27 -5.31 -12.32
N GLY A 46 -26.86 -6.16 -13.27
CA GLY A 46 -27.47 -6.28 -14.61
C GLY A 46 -26.85 -5.37 -15.66
N ASP A 47 -25.87 -4.55 -15.30
CA ASP A 47 -25.15 -3.68 -16.22
C ASP A 47 -24.23 -4.48 -17.13
N PHE A 48 -24.28 -4.16 -18.44
CA PHE A 48 -23.48 -4.86 -19.43
C PHE A 48 -22.16 -4.13 -19.71
N THR A 49 -21.05 -4.84 -19.46
CA THR A 49 -19.71 -4.41 -19.86
C THR A 49 -19.35 -5.07 -21.20
N LYS A 50 -19.15 -4.25 -22.25
CA LYS A 50 -18.70 -4.73 -23.56
C LYS A 50 -17.29 -5.30 -23.45
N GLY A 51 -17.05 -6.46 -24.07
CA GLY A 51 -15.75 -7.12 -24.13
C GLY A 51 -14.84 -6.58 -25.24
N ALA A 52 -13.66 -7.19 -25.33
CA ALA A 52 -12.65 -6.87 -26.34
C ALA A 52 -13.03 -7.38 -27.75
N GLY A 53 -13.96 -8.32 -27.86
CA GLY A 53 -14.40 -8.90 -29.14
C GLY A 53 -13.36 -9.82 -29.77
N LEU A 54 -12.49 -10.44 -28.98
CA LEU A 54 -11.52 -11.40 -29.48
C LEU A 54 -12.22 -12.66 -30.01
N SER A 55 -11.60 -13.31 -31.01
CA SER A 55 -11.98 -14.64 -31.42
C SER A 55 -11.77 -15.67 -30.30
N THR A 56 -12.39 -16.85 -30.43
CA THR A 56 -12.17 -17.94 -29.48
C THR A 56 -10.70 -18.30 -29.39
N ASP A 57 -10.02 -18.46 -30.52
CA ASP A 57 -8.59 -18.85 -30.56
C ASP A 57 -7.71 -17.79 -29.89
N ALA A 58 -7.92 -16.50 -30.18
CA ALA A 58 -7.18 -15.42 -29.53
C ALA A 58 -7.47 -15.34 -28.01
N THR A 59 -8.70 -15.61 -27.62
CA THR A 59 -9.07 -15.69 -26.19
C THR A 59 -8.32 -16.84 -25.50
N GLU A 60 -8.25 -18.03 -26.10
CA GLU A 60 -7.53 -19.17 -25.54
C GLU A 60 -6.01 -18.92 -25.43
N ILE A 61 -5.40 -18.23 -26.39
CA ILE A 61 -4.00 -17.81 -26.30
C ILE A 61 -3.78 -16.93 -25.07
N VAL A 62 -4.63 -15.93 -24.83
CA VAL A 62 -4.54 -15.05 -23.65
C VAL A 62 -4.71 -15.85 -22.36
N LEU A 63 -5.68 -16.76 -22.31
CA LEU A 63 -5.94 -17.57 -21.12
C LEU A 63 -4.80 -18.54 -20.85
N SER A 64 -4.25 -19.17 -21.89
CA SER A 64 -3.06 -20.03 -21.78
C SER A 64 -1.85 -19.26 -21.26
N PHE A 65 -1.68 -18.02 -21.70
CA PHE A 65 -0.63 -17.13 -21.18
C PHE A 65 -0.82 -16.83 -19.67
N LEU A 66 -2.04 -16.55 -19.23
CA LEU A 66 -2.34 -16.29 -17.82
C LEU A 66 -2.12 -17.52 -16.94
N ASP A 67 -2.41 -18.70 -17.47
CA ASP A 67 -2.22 -19.96 -16.76
C ASP A 67 -0.79 -20.52 -16.87
N ALA A 68 0.09 -19.90 -17.65
CA ALA A 68 1.46 -20.35 -17.85
C ALA A 68 2.25 -20.49 -16.54
N GLY A 69 1.91 -19.72 -15.51
CA GLY A 69 2.50 -19.82 -14.17
C GLY A 69 1.99 -20.99 -13.34
N LYS A 70 0.87 -21.61 -13.71
CA LYS A 70 0.14 -22.58 -12.87
C LYS A 70 0.14 -24.00 -13.40
N VAL A 71 0.31 -24.18 -14.70
CA VAL A 71 0.13 -25.47 -15.36
C VAL A 71 1.42 -26.27 -15.37
N GLU A 72 1.40 -27.49 -14.79
CA GLU A 72 2.40 -28.52 -15.09
C GLU A 72 2.16 -29.03 -16.50
N THR A 73 2.86 -28.45 -17.47
CA THR A 73 2.71 -28.88 -18.87
C THR A 73 3.40 -30.22 -19.04
N THR A 74 2.65 -31.22 -19.39
CA THR A 74 3.19 -32.48 -19.94
C THR A 74 3.70 -32.14 -21.34
N LEU A 75 5.02 -32.18 -21.52
CA LEU A 75 5.71 -31.82 -22.76
C LEU A 75 5.24 -32.71 -23.90
N ALA A 76 4.24 -32.31 -24.63
CA ALA A 76 3.67 -33.04 -25.74
C ALA A 76 4.50 -32.91 -27.03
N ASN A 77 5.42 -31.93 -27.12
CA ASN A 77 6.21 -31.67 -28.31
C ASN A 77 7.72 -31.75 -28.02
N GLN A 78 8.37 -32.83 -28.48
CA GLN A 78 9.78 -33.12 -28.25
C GLN A 78 10.70 -32.10 -28.95
N ASP A 79 10.34 -31.60 -30.13
CA ASP A 79 11.12 -30.64 -30.90
C ASP A 79 11.16 -29.25 -30.19
N LYS A 80 10.06 -28.87 -29.62
CA LYS A 80 9.98 -27.63 -28.83
C LYS A 80 10.80 -27.72 -27.54
N ARG A 81 10.83 -28.89 -26.91
CA ARG A 81 11.65 -29.18 -25.75
C ARG A 81 13.13 -29.04 -26.02
N GLU A 82 13.62 -29.62 -27.12
CA GLU A 82 15.04 -29.55 -27.52
C GLU A 82 15.47 -28.10 -27.79
N ASN A 83 14.62 -27.30 -28.43
CA ASN A 83 14.87 -25.87 -28.65
C ASN A 83 14.92 -25.08 -27.33
N TYR A 84 14.00 -25.36 -26.42
CA TYR A 84 13.97 -24.72 -25.11
C TYR A 84 15.19 -25.11 -24.26
N GLU A 85 15.54 -26.40 -24.21
CA GLU A 85 16.72 -26.89 -23.47
C GLU A 85 18.04 -26.33 -24.05
N ARG A 86 18.08 -26.07 -25.35
CA ARG A 86 19.22 -25.37 -25.98
C ARG A 86 19.30 -23.90 -25.53
N TRP A 87 18.17 -23.27 -25.28
CA TRP A 87 18.09 -21.88 -24.90
C TRP A 87 18.35 -21.63 -23.42
N ILE A 88 17.72 -22.42 -22.55
CA ILE A 88 17.78 -22.25 -21.08
C ILE A 88 18.87 -23.14 -20.48
N GLY A 89 19.18 -24.25 -21.15
CA GLY A 89 20.19 -25.19 -20.70
C GLY A 89 19.88 -25.83 -19.34
N ALA A 90 20.84 -26.57 -18.83
CA ALA A 90 20.83 -27.06 -17.45
C ALA A 90 21.35 -25.95 -16.50
N ASP A 91 20.74 -24.79 -16.50
CA ASP A 91 21.18 -23.68 -15.64
C ASP A 91 20.97 -24.06 -14.17
N PRO A 92 22.04 -24.25 -13.38
CA PRO A 92 21.92 -24.72 -11.99
C PRO A 92 21.28 -23.71 -11.06
N VAL A 93 21.20 -22.45 -11.48
CA VAL A 93 20.66 -21.36 -10.66
C VAL A 93 19.13 -21.32 -10.67
N LEU A 94 18.51 -21.83 -11.76
CA LEU A 94 17.05 -21.80 -11.91
C LEU A 94 16.37 -22.92 -11.12
N GLU A 95 15.33 -22.56 -10.40
CA GLU A 95 14.45 -23.51 -9.72
C GLU A 95 13.49 -24.21 -10.69
N LYS A 96 12.93 -25.36 -10.28
CA LYS A 96 11.99 -26.13 -11.11
C LYS A 96 10.81 -25.26 -11.57
N GLN A 97 10.29 -24.43 -10.69
CA GLN A 97 9.17 -23.52 -10.99
C GLN A 97 9.54 -22.50 -12.05
N ASP A 98 10.71 -21.88 -11.97
CA ASP A 98 11.18 -20.90 -12.96
C ASP A 98 11.27 -21.53 -14.36
N ARG A 99 11.84 -22.72 -14.44
CA ARG A 99 11.96 -23.47 -15.70
C ARG A 99 10.60 -23.76 -16.30
N GLN A 100 9.64 -24.15 -15.46
CA GLN A 100 8.29 -24.49 -15.91
C GLN A 100 7.57 -23.27 -16.49
N VAL A 101 7.59 -22.14 -15.77
CA VAL A 101 6.92 -20.90 -16.22
C VAL A 101 7.57 -20.38 -17.51
N LEU A 102 8.90 -20.32 -17.55
CA LEU A 102 9.63 -19.86 -18.73
C LEU A 102 9.39 -20.77 -19.94
N PHE A 103 9.31 -22.09 -19.72
CA PHE A 103 8.97 -23.04 -20.78
C PHE A 103 7.56 -22.80 -21.32
N ASN A 104 6.57 -22.66 -20.44
CA ASN A 104 5.19 -22.43 -20.83
C ASN A 104 5.05 -21.10 -21.61
N LEU A 105 5.75 -20.05 -21.18
CA LEU A 105 5.77 -18.77 -21.89
C LEU A 105 6.46 -18.89 -23.24
N PHE A 106 7.58 -19.63 -23.31
CA PHE A 106 8.27 -19.89 -24.57
C PHE A 106 7.37 -20.64 -25.55
N ASP A 107 6.68 -21.70 -25.11
CA ASP A 107 5.78 -22.49 -25.96
C ASP A 107 4.68 -21.65 -26.60
N ILE A 108 4.18 -20.63 -25.89
CA ILE A 108 3.12 -19.73 -26.39
C ILE A 108 3.68 -18.61 -27.28
N LEU A 109 4.90 -18.13 -27.03
CA LEU A 109 5.39 -16.86 -27.57
C LEU A 109 6.55 -16.98 -28.57
N HIS A 110 7.18 -18.17 -28.72
CA HIS A 110 8.43 -18.33 -29.47
C HIS A 110 8.30 -18.05 -30.98
N ASP A 111 7.12 -18.14 -31.55
CA ASP A 111 6.87 -17.86 -32.98
C ASP A 111 6.97 -16.38 -33.32
N THR A 112 7.13 -15.51 -32.31
CA THR A 112 7.31 -14.07 -32.50
C THR A 112 8.65 -13.60 -31.94
N VAL A 113 9.31 -12.66 -32.64
CA VAL A 113 10.58 -12.07 -32.20
C VAL A 113 10.41 -11.41 -30.83
N ALA A 114 9.40 -10.54 -30.67
CA ALA A 114 9.13 -9.86 -29.40
C ALA A 114 8.77 -10.81 -28.26
N GLY A 115 8.11 -11.94 -28.58
CA GLY A 115 7.81 -12.97 -27.58
C GLY A 115 9.06 -13.68 -27.08
N SER A 116 9.92 -14.08 -28.01
CA SER A 116 11.21 -14.69 -27.69
C SER A 116 12.12 -13.76 -26.87
N GLU A 117 12.24 -12.51 -27.26
CA GLU A 117 12.99 -11.50 -26.54
C GLU A 117 12.45 -11.28 -25.11
N ALA A 118 11.14 -11.23 -24.95
CA ALA A 118 10.51 -11.06 -23.64
C ALA A 118 10.81 -12.25 -22.70
N VAL A 119 10.77 -13.48 -23.19
CA VAL A 119 11.11 -14.67 -22.39
C VAL A 119 12.56 -14.66 -21.99
N LEU A 120 13.48 -14.25 -22.89
CA LEU A 120 14.90 -14.12 -22.58
C LEU A 120 15.15 -13.05 -21.51
N GLU A 121 14.48 -11.91 -21.61
CA GLU A 121 14.59 -10.83 -20.63
C GLU A 121 14.14 -11.30 -19.23
N LEU A 122 13.02 -12.02 -19.15
CA LEU A 122 12.55 -12.62 -17.89
C LEU A 122 13.54 -13.67 -17.35
N LEU A 123 14.12 -14.48 -18.23
CA LEU A 123 15.14 -15.47 -17.87
C LEU A 123 16.36 -14.79 -17.23
N GLU A 124 16.86 -13.70 -17.82
CA GLU A 124 18.00 -12.97 -17.26
C GLU A 124 17.67 -12.36 -15.91
N ILE A 125 16.50 -11.71 -15.76
CA ILE A 125 16.05 -11.13 -14.52
C ILE A 125 15.99 -12.19 -13.41
N ILE A 126 15.38 -13.34 -13.68
CA ILE A 126 15.23 -14.37 -12.65
C ILE A 126 16.58 -15.00 -12.29
N ARG A 127 17.50 -15.17 -13.24
CA ARG A 127 18.88 -15.61 -12.99
C ARG A 127 19.59 -14.68 -12.01
N PHE A 128 19.52 -13.36 -12.22
CA PHE A 128 20.11 -12.39 -11.30
C PHE A 128 19.48 -12.45 -9.91
N CYS A 129 18.17 -12.61 -9.83
CA CYS A 129 17.47 -12.75 -8.55
C CYS A 129 17.91 -14.01 -7.80
N ARG A 130 17.96 -15.16 -8.48
CA ARG A 130 18.40 -16.44 -7.88
C ARG A 130 19.86 -16.40 -7.46
N ALA A 131 20.73 -15.83 -8.29
CA ALA A 131 22.14 -15.65 -7.96
C ALA A 131 22.37 -14.78 -6.70
N GLN A 132 21.46 -13.89 -6.37
CA GLN A 132 21.47 -13.09 -5.15
C GLN A 132 20.76 -13.78 -3.96
N GLY A 133 20.30 -15.01 -4.11
CA GLY A 133 19.63 -15.76 -3.04
C GLY A 133 18.13 -15.47 -2.87
N TYR A 134 17.51 -14.74 -3.80
CA TYR A 134 16.04 -14.57 -3.77
C TYR A 134 15.35 -15.78 -4.39
N GLY A 135 14.80 -16.65 -3.55
CA GLY A 135 14.08 -17.86 -3.95
C GLY A 135 12.66 -17.60 -4.47
N PRO A 136 11.95 -18.68 -4.90
CA PRO A 136 10.56 -18.60 -5.36
C PRO A 136 9.57 -18.18 -4.28
N ASP A 137 9.97 -18.22 -3.01
CA ASP A 137 9.21 -17.69 -1.88
C ASP A 137 9.19 -16.15 -1.83
N ARG A 138 10.06 -15.49 -2.61
CA ARG A 138 10.23 -14.04 -2.63
C ARG A 138 9.95 -13.42 -3.98
N ILE A 139 10.41 -14.05 -5.06
CA ILE A 139 10.28 -13.52 -6.43
C ILE A 139 9.84 -14.66 -7.34
N VAL A 140 8.74 -14.47 -8.04
CA VAL A 140 8.19 -15.39 -9.02
C VAL A 140 7.90 -14.66 -10.34
N ILE A 141 7.93 -15.39 -11.44
CA ILE A 141 7.39 -14.93 -12.72
C ILE A 141 5.91 -15.26 -12.70
N ASP A 142 5.07 -14.26 -12.77
CA ASP A 142 3.61 -14.41 -12.83
C ASP A 142 3.04 -13.67 -14.04
N PRO A 143 2.59 -14.39 -15.07
CA PRO A 143 2.02 -13.79 -16.28
C PRO A 143 0.70 -13.03 -16.04
N SER A 144 0.05 -13.23 -14.90
CA SER A 144 -1.18 -12.51 -14.54
C SER A 144 -0.93 -11.08 -14.07
N VAL A 145 0.32 -10.73 -13.75
CA VAL A 145 0.69 -9.36 -13.35
C VAL A 145 0.57 -8.42 -14.54
N VAL A 146 -0.49 -7.66 -14.56
CA VAL A 146 -0.74 -6.61 -15.56
C VAL A 146 -0.77 -5.27 -14.85
N ARG A 147 0.16 -4.41 -15.18
CA ARG A 147 0.22 -3.06 -14.63
C ARG A 147 0.21 -2.01 -15.71
N GLY A 148 -0.40 -0.91 -15.34
CA GLY A 148 -0.25 0.33 -16.04
C GLY A 148 -0.97 0.39 -17.35
N LEU A 149 -1.05 1.49 -17.78
CA LEU A 149 -1.91 2.12 -18.71
C LEU A 149 -1.13 2.41 -20.00
N GLY A 150 -0.45 1.40 -20.56
CA GLY A 150 0.15 1.49 -21.88
C GLY A 150 1.44 2.33 -21.97
N TYR A 151 2.04 2.77 -20.86
CA TYR A 151 3.32 3.48 -20.90
C TYR A 151 4.54 2.60 -20.57
N TYR A 152 4.33 1.37 -20.09
CA TYR A 152 5.43 0.44 -19.88
C TYR A 152 5.93 -0.14 -21.19
N THR A 153 7.24 -0.21 -21.33
CA THR A 153 7.95 -0.65 -22.54
C THR A 153 8.70 -1.96 -22.33
N GLY A 154 8.58 -2.58 -21.18
CA GLY A 154 9.27 -3.83 -20.84
C GLY A 154 8.64 -4.49 -19.61
N PRO A 155 9.42 -5.23 -18.82
CA PRO A 155 8.95 -5.96 -17.66
C PRO A 155 8.20 -5.06 -16.67
N VAL A 156 7.13 -5.62 -16.09
CA VAL A 156 6.37 -5.00 -15.00
C VAL A 156 6.48 -5.89 -13.76
N PHE A 157 6.36 -5.30 -12.59
CA PHE A 157 6.41 -6.03 -11.33
C PHE A 157 5.45 -5.50 -10.30
N GLU A 158 5.01 -6.37 -9.43
CA GLU A 158 4.17 -6.10 -8.27
C GLU A 158 4.77 -6.69 -7.00
N ALA A 159 4.51 -6.03 -5.88
CA ALA A 159 4.84 -6.57 -4.57
C ALA A 159 3.55 -6.81 -3.78
N GLU A 160 3.38 -8.04 -3.34
CA GLU A 160 2.30 -8.47 -2.48
C GLU A 160 2.80 -8.84 -1.09
N LEU A 161 1.88 -8.83 -0.13
CA LEU A 161 2.20 -9.26 1.23
C LEU A 161 2.21 -10.79 1.30
N THR A 162 3.28 -11.35 1.85
CA THR A 162 3.41 -12.80 2.07
C THR A 162 2.72 -13.30 3.35
N PHE A 163 2.07 -12.41 4.08
CA PHE A 163 1.36 -12.74 5.33
C PHE A 163 -0.10 -12.33 5.26
N GLU A 164 -0.91 -13.11 5.94
CA GLU A 164 -2.35 -12.84 6.03
C GLU A 164 -2.65 -11.81 7.11
N ILE A 165 -3.66 -10.99 6.86
CA ILE A 165 -4.21 -10.02 7.79
C ILE A 165 -5.70 -10.28 7.94
N PHE A 166 -6.17 -10.27 9.19
CA PHE A 166 -7.57 -10.50 9.52
C PHE A 166 -8.19 -9.22 10.08
N ASP A 167 -9.47 -9.00 9.76
CA ASP A 167 -10.25 -7.92 10.37
C ASP A 167 -10.69 -8.29 11.82
N GLU A 168 -11.29 -7.33 12.52
CA GLU A 168 -11.80 -7.53 13.89
C GLU A 168 -12.84 -8.65 14.02
N LYS A 169 -13.42 -9.08 12.89
CA LYS A 169 -14.38 -10.20 12.81
C LYS A 169 -13.73 -11.52 12.41
N GLY A 170 -12.39 -11.57 12.34
CA GLY A 170 -11.63 -12.77 11.94
C GLY A 170 -11.69 -13.10 10.45
N ARG A 171 -12.15 -12.20 9.59
CA ARG A 171 -12.21 -12.43 8.15
C ARG A 171 -10.92 -11.98 7.50
N LYS A 172 -10.39 -12.79 6.58
CA LYS A 172 -9.19 -12.46 5.80
C LYS A 172 -9.41 -11.16 5.01
N ARG A 173 -8.53 -10.20 5.22
CA ARG A 173 -8.53 -8.92 4.50
C ARG A 173 -7.54 -8.99 3.35
N GLN A 174 -8.01 -8.78 2.12
CA GLN A 174 -7.14 -8.65 0.97
C GLN A 174 -6.60 -7.20 0.91
N PHE A 175 -5.28 -7.08 0.89
CA PHE A 175 -4.60 -5.77 0.76
C PHE A 175 -4.25 -5.45 -0.69
N GLY A 176 -4.19 -6.47 -1.54
CA GLY A 176 -3.69 -6.35 -2.90
C GLY A 176 -2.22 -5.90 -2.95
N SER A 177 -1.79 -5.43 -4.09
CA SER A 177 -0.43 -4.96 -4.30
C SER A 177 -0.08 -3.76 -3.41
N VAL A 178 1.05 -3.83 -2.71
CA VAL A 178 1.59 -2.75 -1.86
C VAL A 178 2.65 -1.92 -2.56
N ALA A 179 3.22 -2.41 -3.65
CA ALA A 179 4.12 -1.66 -4.51
C ALA A 179 4.08 -2.22 -5.93
N GLY A 180 4.51 -1.44 -6.89
CA GLY A 180 4.64 -1.92 -8.25
C GLY A 180 5.27 -0.92 -9.19
N GLY A 181 5.76 -1.42 -10.31
CA GLY A 181 6.48 -0.65 -11.27
C GLY A 181 6.79 -1.41 -12.54
N GLY A 182 7.79 -0.93 -13.27
CA GLY A 182 8.26 -1.55 -14.51
C GLY A 182 9.18 -0.63 -15.30
N ARG A 183 9.54 -1.07 -16.48
CA ARG A 183 10.34 -0.31 -17.45
C ARG A 183 9.46 0.63 -18.28
N TYR A 184 9.86 1.88 -18.47
CA TYR A 184 9.06 2.93 -19.16
C TYR A 184 9.93 3.93 -19.94
N ASP A 185 10.73 3.46 -20.86
CA ASP A 185 11.70 4.26 -21.63
C ASP A 185 11.05 5.45 -22.37
N ASP A 186 9.88 5.24 -22.96
CA ASP A 186 9.16 6.27 -23.71
C ASP A 186 8.60 7.39 -22.83
N LEU A 187 8.36 7.12 -21.55
CA LEU A 187 7.89 8.15 -20.63
C LEU A 187 8.95 9.24 -20.44
N VAL A 188 10.22 8.85 -20.26
CA VAL A 188 11.35 9.79 -20.16
C VAL A 188 11.52 10.57 -21.44
N LYS A 189 11.46 9.88 -22.59
CA LYS A 189 11.56 10.51 -23.93
C LYS A 189 10.51 11.60 -24.14
N ARG A 190 9.30 11.39 -23.66
CA ARG A 190 8.20 12.38 -23.79
C ARG A 190 8.52 13.70 -23.10
N PHE A 191 9.23 13.67 -21.97
CA PHE A 191 9.55 14.87 -21.18
C PHE A 191 10.90 15.50 -21.54
N THR A 192 11.88 14.68 -21.92
CA THR A 192 13.26 15.13 -22.14
C THR A 192 13.66 15.19 -23.62
N GLY A 193 12.88 14.57 -24.51
CA GLY A 193 13.24 14.37 -25.91
C GLY A 193 14.34 13.32 -26.13
N GLN A 194 14.95 12.80 -25.06
CA GLN A 194 16.03 11.82 -25.12
C GLN A 194 15.53 10.42 -24.83
N THR A 195 15.99 9.43 -25.60
CA THR A 195 15.74 8.02 -25.33
C THR A 195 16.70 7.55 -24.24
N VAL A 196 16.16 7.33 -23.03
CA VAL A 196 16.93 6.87 -21.87
C VAL A 196 16.20 5.68 -21.28
N PRO A 197 16.87 4.52 -21.11
CA PRO A 197 16.28 3.39 -20.41
C PRO A 197 15.89 3.80 -18.99
N ALA A 198 14.64 3.55 -18.61
CA ALA A 198 14.12 3.94 -17.31
C ALA A 198 13.27 2.84 -16.69
N THR A 199 13.48 2.61 -15.42
CA THR A 199 12.64 1.74 -14.58
C THR A 199 12.34 2.43 -13.27
N GLY A 200 11.22 2.11 -12.67
CA GLY A 200 10.85 2.71 -11.38
C GLY A 200 9.79 1.91 -10.65
N VAL A 201 9.62 2.26 -9.39
CA VAL A 201 8.67 1.65 -8.48
C VAL A 201 7.85 2.72 -7.76
N SER A 202 6.58 2.45 -7.59
CA SER A 202 5.67 3.20 -6.71
C SER A 202 5.30 2.34 -5.51
N ILE A 203 5.38 2.91 -4.32
CA ILE A 203 5.04 2.23 -3.06
C ILE A 203 3.72 2.80 -2.55
N GLY A 204 2.75 1.94 -2.27
CA GLY A 204 1.47 2.30 -1.65
C GLY A 204 1.64 2.51 -0.14
N VAL A 205 2.09 3.71 0.25
CA VAL A 205 2.43 4.04 1.65
C VAL A 205 1.28 3.75 2.59
N ASP A 206 0.06 4.14 2.25
CA ASP A 206 -1.12 3.93 3.10
C ASP A 206 -1.45 2.44 3.28
N ARG A 207 -1.34 1.65 2.20
CA ARG A 207 -1.55 0.20 2.27
C ARG A 207 -0.50 -0.49 3.11
N LEU A 208 0.78 -0.14 2.89
CA LEU A 208 1.89 -0.70 3.66
C LEU A 208 1.79 -0.32 5.12
N LEU A 209 1.46 0.93 5.43
CA LEU A 209 1.22 1.41 6.79
C LEU A 209 0.10 0.63 7.48
N ALA A 210 -1.06 0.49 6.83
CA ALA A 210 -2.19 -0.27 7.35
C ALA A 210 -1.84 -1.75 7.58
N ALA A 211 -1.06 -2.36 6.68
CA ALA A 211 -0.60 -3.73 6.81
C ALA A 211 0.36 -3.91 8.00
N LEU A 212 1.32 -2.99 8.18
CA LEU A 212 2.26 -3.02 9.29
C LEU A 212 1.58 -2.79 10.64
N GLN A 213 0.58 -1.90 10.70
CA GLN A 213 -0.26 -1.69 11.88
C GLN A 213 -1.04 -2.96 12.25
N ALA A 214 -1.70 -3.57 11.27
CA ALA A 214 -2.46 -4.81 11.47
C ALA A 214 -1.56 -5.99 11.90
N LYS A 215 -0.28 -5.98 11.50
CA LYS A 215 0.75 -6.96 11.93
C LYS A 215 1.32 -6.66 13.32
N GLY A 216 0.94 -5.55 13.97
CA GLY A 216 1.51 -5.13 15.25
C GLY A 216 2.98 -4.69 15.19
N ARG A 217 3.52 -4.45 13.99
CA ARG A 217 4.91 -3.99 13.80
C ARG A 217 5.07 -2.48 13.98
N LEU A 218 3.98 -1.75 13.97
CA LEU A 218 3.94 -0.34 14.33
C LEU A 218 3.20 -0.26 15.66
N SER A 219 3.91 0.17 16.70
CA SER A 219 3.23 0.52 17.93
C SER A 219 2.26 1.67 17.64
N ASN A 220 0.99 1.49 17.98
CA ASN A 220 -0.01 2.57 17.98
C ASN A 220 0.33 3.69 18.99
N GLN A 221 1.50 3.62 19.61
CA GLN A 221 1.96 4.54 20.64
C GLN A 221 2.71 5.76 20.09
N THR A 222 2.28 6.32 18.99
CA THR A 222 2.53 7.75 18.82
C THR A 222 1.53 8.46 19.73
N GLN A 223 1.99 8.86 20.92
CA GLN A 223 1.21 9.74 21.80
C GLN A 223 0.59 10.86 20.96
N GLY A 224 -0.67 11.18 21.20
CA GLY A 224 -1.33 12.29 20.53
C GLY A 224 -0.62 13.63 20.79
N PRO A 225 -1.02 14.71 20.16
CA PRO A 225 -0.48 16.03 20.48
C PRO A 225 -0.94 16.48 21.87
N VAL A 226 -0.14 17.31 22.54
CA VAL A 226 -0.59 18.07 23.72
C VAL A 226 -1.75 18.99 23.29
N VAL A 227 -2.89 18.90 23.95
CA VAL A 227 -4.04 19.73 23.63
C VAL A 227 -4.11 20.94 24.55
N VAL A 228 -4.03 22.14 23.97
CA VAL A 228 -4.31 23.39 24.68
C VAL A 228 -5.81 23.65 24.60
N THR A 229 -6.46 23.66 25.76
CA THR A 229 -7.91 23.98 25.86
C THR A 229 -8.19 25.45 25.65
N VAL A 230 -9.37 25.76 25.19
CA VAL A 230 -9.86 27.16 25.05
C VAL A 230 -10.96 27.38 26.05
N MET A 231 -10.70 28.20 27.05
CA MET A 231 -11.66 28.54 28.08
C MET A 231 -12.38 29.89 27.76
N ASP A 232 -11.69 30.77 27.05
CA ASP A 232 -12.16 32.08 26.67
C ASP A 232 -11.83 32.41 25.20
N ARG A 233 -12.84 32.76 24.41
CA ARG A 233 -12.66 33.10 22.99
C ARG A 233 -11.86 34.37 22.75
N ASP A 234 -11.95 35.30 23.64
CA ASP A 234 -11.26 36.59 23.50
C ASP A 234 -9.76 36.46 23.72
N ARG A 235 -9.33 35.31 24.25
CA ARG A 235 -7.93 34.96 24.53
C ARG A 235 -7.30 33.92 23.58
N LEU A 236 -7.89 33.74 22.43
CA LEU A 236 -7.36 32.76 21.43
C LEU A 236 -5.87 33.00 21.09
N GLY A 237 -5.45 34.27 21.06
CA GLY A 237 -4.04 34.62 20.83
C GLY A 237 -3.07 34.04 21.88
N ASP A 238 -3.49 34.02 23.17
CA ASP A 238 -2.68 33.49 24.25
C ASP A 238 -2.57 31.97 24.17
N TYR A 239 -3.67 31.29 23.87
CA TYR A 239 -3.65 29.84 23.65
C TYR A 239 -2.78 29.42 22.43
N MET A 240 -2.86 30.22 21.35
CA MET A 240 -1.99 30.01 20.19
C MET A 240 -0.51 30.25 20.50
N LYS A 241 -0.17 31.19 21.36
CA LYS A 241 1.22 31.39 21.84
C LYS A 241 1.71 30.17 22.60
N MET A 242 0.89 29.58 23.49
CA MET A 242 1.25 28.33 24.20
C MET A 242 1.51 27.19 23.23
N VAL A 243 0.65 26.98 22.23
CA VAL A 243 0.87 26.00 21.16
C VAL A 243 2.18 26.28 20.41
N GLY A 244 2.44 27.56 20.10
CA GLY A 244 3.67 27.99 19.44
C GLY A 244 4.93 27.65 20.23
N LEU A 245 4.94 27.94 21.55
CA LEU A 245 6.05 27.62 22.46
C LEU A 245 6.33 26.11 22.50
N LEU A 246 5.28 25.30 22.65
CA LEU A 246 5.41 23.84 22.67
C LEU A 246 5.98 23.31 21.34
N ARG A 247 5.47 23.80 20.20
CA ARG A 247 5.94 23.39 18.87
C ARG A 247 7.38 23.81 18.59
N GLN A 248 7.79 25.00 19.01
CA GLN A 248 9.18 25.46 18.91
C GLN A 248 10.15 24.59 19.71
N ALA A 249 9.68 23.99 20.79
CA ALA A 249 10.42 23.02 21.58
C ALA A 249 10.34 21.58 21.03
N GLY A 250 9.81 21.37 19.83
CA GLY A 250 9.69 20.05 19.21
C GLY A 250 8.52 19.20 19.74
N ILE A 251 7.67 19.74 20.60
CA ILE A 251 6.51 19.05 21.16
C ILE A 251 5.31 19.20 20.22
N ARG A 252 4.70 18.09 19.84
CA ARG A 252 3.45 18.12 19.06
C ARG A 252 2.35 18.70 19.93
N ALA A 253 1.76 19.81 19.52
CA ALA A 253 0.70 20.49 20.24
C ALA A 253 -0.36 21.05 19.29
N GLU A 254 -1.59 21.11 19.77
CA GLU A 254 -2.71 21.71 19.03
C GLU A 254 -3.65 22.44 19.99
N MET A 255 -4.35 23.44 19.45
CA MET A 255 -5.39 24.14 20.19
C MET A 255 -6.76 23.52 19.87
N TYR A 256 -7.64 23.41 20.86
CA TYR A 256 -9.01 23.00 20.62
C TYR A 256 -9.75 24.05 19.79
N LEU A 257 -10.35 23.62 18.67
CA LEU A 257 -11.06 24.53 17.74
C LEU A 257 -12.59 24.44 17.82
N GLY A 258 -13.13 23.62 18.71
CA GLY A 258 -14.56 23.45 18.88
C GLY A 258 -15.20 24.50 19.75
N ASN A 259 -16.43 24.25 20.27
CA ASN A 259 -17.13 25.19 21.14
C ASN A 259 -16.50 25.25 22.55
N PRO A 260 -15.94 26.36 23.00
CA PRO A 260 -15.23 26.50 24.27
C PRO A 260 -16.14 26.38 25.51
N LYS A 261 -17.47 26.60 25.37
CA LYS A 261 -18.40 26.55 26.49
C LYS A 261 -18.56 25.22 27.17
N ASN A 262 -18.09 24.13 26.51
CA ASN A 262 -18.21 22.78 27.06
C ASN A 262 -16.83 22.15 27.28
N PHE A 263 -16.31 22.29 28.51
CA PHE A 263 -15.02 21.73 28.91
C PHE A 263 -14.97 20.20 28.77
N GLY A 264 -16.07 19.49 29.07
CA GLY A 264 -16.15 18.04 28.89
C GLY A 264 -15.90 17.59 27.44
N ASN A 265 -16.38 18.37 26.47
CA ASN A 265 -16.12 18.06 25.06
C ASN A 265 -14.65 18.28 24.68
N GLN A 266 -13.97 19.24 25.29
CA GLN A 266 -12.54 19.45 25.09
C GLN A 266 -11.72 18.28 25.63
N MET A 267 -12.10 17.73 26.78
CA MET A 267 -11.45 16.54 27.34
C MET A 267 -11.71 15.31 26.46
N LYS A 268 -12.96 15.08 26.02
CA LYS A 268 -13.29 14.00 25.07
C LYS A 268 -12.51 14.12 23.76
N TYR A 269 -12.27 15.35 23.31
CA TYR A 269 -11.46 15.59 22.13
C TYR A 269 -10.00 15.18 22.37
N ALA A 270 -9.41 15.61 23.50
CA ALA A 270 -8.06 15.25 23.87
C ALA A 270 -7.90 13.71 23.99
N ASP A 271 -8.85 13.02 24.63
CA ASP A 271 -8.87 11.55 24.73
C ASP A 271 -8.93 10.89 23.33
N LYS A 272 -9.83 11.36 22.48
CA LYS A 272 -9.97 10.84 21.10
C LYS A 272 -8.70 11.04 20.27
N ARG A 273 -7.94 12.10 20.56
CA ARG A 273 -6.64 12.41 19.93
C ARG A 273 -5.49 11.57 20.51
N GLY A 274 -5.72 10.80 21.57
CA GLY A 274 -4.68 10.10 22.30
C GLY A 274 -3.68 11.05 22.95
N SER A 275 -4.15 12.25 23.36
CA SER A 275 -3.31 13.30 23.96
C SER A 275 -2.78 12.85 25.31
N PRO A 276 -1.47 12.93 25.56
CA PRO A 276 -0.91 12.62 26.88
C PRO A 276 -1.25 13.71 27.92
N ILE A 277 -1.29 14.97 27.48
CA ILE A 277 -1.44 16.12 28.36
C ILE A 277 -2.45 17.11 27.77
N ALA A 278 -3.32 17.64 28.63
CA ALA A 278 -4.13 18.81 28.33
C ALA A 278 -3.62 20.03 29.13
N VAL A 279 -3.41 21.15 28.42
CA VAL A 279 -3.06 22.45 29.02
C VAL A 279 -4.33 23.26 29.20
N ILE A 280 -4.59 23.72 30.42
CA ILE A 280 -5.80 24.43 30.80
C ILE A 280 -5.40 25.79 31.38
N GLN A 281 -6.00 26.85 30.90
CA GLN A 281 -5.87 28.19 31.48
C GLN A 281 -7.19 28.94 31.38
N GLY A 282 -7.83 29.11 32.50
CA GLY A 282 -8.99 30.03 32.63
C GLY A 282 -8.56 31.46 32.95
N SER A 283 -9.52 32.32 33.28
CA SER A 283 -9.24 33.72 33.59
C SER A 283 -8.45 33.88 34.88
N ASP A 284 -8.71 33.01 35.88
CA ASP A 284 -8.03 33.07 37.18
C ASP A 284 -6.57 32.62 37.08
N GLU A 285 -6.33 31.53 36.34
CA GLU A 285 -4.96 31.06 36.08
C GLU A 285 -4.17 32.10 35.29
N ALA A 286 -4.80 32.74 34.32
CA ALA A 286 -4.16 33.76 33.54
C ALA A 286 -3.79 35.01 34.37
N ALA A 287 -4.67 35.45 35.26
CA ALA A 287 -4.41 36.57 36.15
C ALA A 287 -3.19 36.31 37.07
N ARG A 288 -2.95 35.03 37.41
CA ARG A 288 -1.79 34.58 38.22
C ARG A 288 -0.59 34.22 37.38
N GLY A 289 -0.67 34.24 36.06
CA GLY A 289 0.42 33.86 35.16
C GLY A 289 0.76 32.36 35.19
N VAL A 290 -0.23 31.52 35.51
CA VAL A 290 -0.07 30.04 35.61
C VAL A 290 -0.92 29.31 34.56
N VAL A 291 -0.64 28.04 34.40
CA VAL A 291 -1.42 27.06 33.63
C VAL A 291 -1.59 25.78 34.45
N VAL A 292 -2.65 25.04 34.22
CA VAL A 292 -2.85 23.72 34.79
C VAL A 292 -2.52 22.69 33.72
N LEU A 293 -1.60 21.80 34.00
CA LEU A 293 -1.28 20.63 33.19
C LEU A 293 -2.04 19.43 33.73
N LYS A 294 -2.83 18.80 32.87
CA LYS A 294 -3.56 17.59 33.20
C LYS A 294 -2.95 16.41 32.46
N ASP A 295 -2.42 15.45 33.23
CA ASP A 295 -1.94 14.15 32.71
C ASP A 295 -3.17 13.26 32.41
N LEU A 296 -3.41 13.00 31.12
CA LEU A 296 -4.55 12.21 30.69
C LEU A 296 -4.25 10.70 30.79
N ILE A 297 -3.00 10.29 30.68
CA ILE A 297 -2.59 8.89 30.81
C ILE A 297 -2.70 8.44 32.27
N LEU A 298 -2.13 9.22 33.19
CA LEU A 298 -2.24 8.95 34.62
C LEU A 298 -3.70 9.05 35.07
N GLY A 299 -4.43 10.06 34.58
CA GLY A 299 -5.85 10.24 34.90
C GLY A 299 -6.71 9.05 34.48
N ALA A 300 -6.45 8.44 33.31
CA ALA A 300 -7.14 7.24 32.86
C ALA A 300 -6.82 6.03 33.76
N LYS A 301 -5.55 5.81 34.10
CA LYS A 301 -5.13 4.72 35.00
C LYS A 301 -5.75 4.84 36.39
N ILE A 302 -5.82 6.07 36.92
CA ILE A 302 -6.45 6.33 38.22
C ILE A 302 -7.96 6.07 38.13
N ALA A 303 -8.62 6.51 37.06
CA ALA A 303 -10.06 6.32 36.88
C ALA A 303 -10.49 4.84 36.82
N GLU A 304 -9.63 3.94 36.37
CA GLU A 304 -9.89 2.50 36.36
C GLU A 304 -9.91 1.86 37.75
N ASN A 305 -9.20 2.44 38.75
CA ASN A 305 -8.95 1.83 40.04
C ASN A 305 -9.34 2.69 41.26
N ALA A 306 -9.74 3.95 41.08
CA ALA A 306 -9.90 4.90 42.16
C ALA A 306 -11.32 4.94 42.74
N THR A 307 -11.39 5.15 44.07
CA THR A 307 -12.62 5.52 44.79
C THR A 307 -13.00 7.00 44.52
N LEU A 308 -14.27 7.34 44.80
CA LEU A 308 -14.80 8.71 44.59
C LEU A 308 -14.04 9.79 45.39
N GLU A 309 -13.40 9.43 46.51
CA GLU A 309 -12.62 10.33 47.34
C GLU A 309 -11.23 10.64 46.78
N GLU A 310 -10.55 9.62 46.23
CA GLU A 310 -9.24 9.79 45.56
C GLU A 310 -9.34 10.63 44.29
N TRP A 311 -10.52 10.65 43.64
CA TRP A 311 -10.81 11.49 42.49
C TRP A 311 -10.90 12.99 42.82
N LYS A 312 -11.24 13.34 44.08
CA LYS A 312 -11.38 14.74 44.52
C LYS A 312 -10.04 15.45 44.66
N ASP A 313 -8.96 14.72 44.97
CA ASP A 313 -7.62 15.30 45.15
C ASP A 313 -6.90 15.63 43.87
N ARG A 314 -7.51 15.28 42.69
CA ARG A 314 -6.98 15.58 41.34
C ARG A 314 -5.48 15.26 41.14
N PRO A 315 -5.01 14.06 41.51
CA PRO A 315 -3.57 13.73 41.53
C PRO A 315 -2.91 13.78 40.12
N ALA A 316 -3.72 13.82 39.04
CA ALA A 316 -3.28 13.93 37.65
C ALA A 316 -3.22 15.38 37.13
N GLN A 317 -3.26 16.38 38.01
CA GLN A 317 -3.20 17.80 37.65
C GLN A 317 -2.12 18.54 38.45
N VAL A 318 -1.36 19.39 37.78
CA VAL A 318 -0.35 20.22 38.38
C VAL A 318 -0.47 21.64 37.85
N GLU A 319 -0.42 22.65 38.75
CA GLU A 319 -0.36 24.07 38.41
C GLU A 319 1.12 24.46 38.28
N VAL A 320 1.47 25.12 37.17
CA VAL A 320 2.83 25.56 36.88
C VAL A 320 2.81 27.01 36.34
N LEU A 321 3.95 27.70 36.49
CA LEU A 321 4.08 29.00 35.86
C LEU A 321 4.02 28.88 34.34
N LEU A 322 3.37 29.84 33.67
CA LEU A 322 3.34 29.83 32.19
C LEU A 322 4.73 29.88 31.58
N ALA A 323 5.70 30.49 32.24
CA ALA A 323 7.10 30.51 31.83
C ALA A 323 7.73 29.10 31.82
N ASP A 324 7.29 28.19 32.68
CA ASP A 324 7.80 26.84 32.84
C ASP A 324 7.00 25.80 32.03
N LEU A 325 5.98 26.22 31.27
CA LEU A 325 5.11 25.34 30.50
C LEU A 325 5.86 24.28 29.70
N VAL A 326 6.88 24.70 28.94
CA VAL A 326 7.63 23.81 28.05
C VAL A 326 8.41 22.78 28.86
N ALA A 327 9.13 23.21 29.88
CA ALA A 327 9.97 22.36 30.71
C ALA A 327 9.16 21.29 31.46
N GLU A 328 8.02 21.68 32.04
CA GLU A 328 7.16 20.74 32.76
C GLU A 328 6.44 19.77 31.81
N VAL A 329 6.00 20.22 30.64
CA VAL A 329 5.44 19.31 29.62
C VAL A 329 6.49 18.31 29.14
N GLN A 330 7.73 18.73 28.88
CA GLN A 330 8.83 17.81 28.51
C GLN A 330 9.08 16.76 29.61
N LYS A 331 9.10 17.16 30.84
CA LYS A 331 9.29 16.28 32.01
C LYS A 331 8.14 15.25 32.12
N MET A 332 6.90 15.68 31.92
CA MET A 332 5.75 14.77 31.94
C MET A 332 5.75 13.80 30.76
N LEU A 333 6.20 14.21 29.57
CA LEU A 333 6.28 13.35 28.38
C LEU A 333 7.43 12.34 28.46
N ALA A 334 8.43 12.55 29.32
CA ALA A 334 9.56 11.65 29.50
C ALA A 334 9.29 10.51 30.53
N GLN A 335 8.17 10.57 31.25
CA GLN A 335 7.72 9.53 32.21
C GLN A 335 6.92 8.44 31.48
#